data_175e286cc5b1d0b9a383d58aff11ad99
#
_entry.id   175e286cc5b1d0b9a383d58aff11ad99
#
_cell.length_a   1.000
_cell.length_b   1.000
_cell.length_c   1.000
_cell.angle_alpha   90.00
_cell.angle_beta   90.00
_cell.angle_gamma   90.00
#
_symmetry.space_group_name_H-M   'P 1'
#
loop_
_entity.id
_entity.type
_entity.pdbx_description
1 polymer ?
#
loop_
_entity_poly.entity_id
_entity_poly.type
_entity_poly.pdbx_seq_one_letter_code
_entity_poly.pdbx_strand_id
1 'polypeptide(L)'
;IYKTAIFEEWCSFLNFFDSSIHFELSFVNTATDSADFEKSIRIPYQQDGFDDVRAEYSQMLRQQLSKGNNGLTKTKFLTYGIEGDSMAQVKPRLEHIQNDLMNNFHRLGVLAKSLDGTERLRLMHGMLNMDGANKFHFNWKDLVPSGLSVKDAIAPTALAFKNSRTFQMGGIFGAVSFLNITASDLSDQLLKDFLDMDSSQIVTMHIQSVDQNK
;
A
#
# COMPACT_ATOMS: atom_id res chain seq x y z
N ILE A 1 9.38 -14.12 25.14
CA ILE A 1 10.14 -14.92 24.15
C ILE A 1 9.63 -14.65 22.73
N TYR A 2 8.32 -14.73 22.46
CA TYR A 2 7.77 -14.54 21.10
C TYR A 2 7.97 -13.11 20.55
N LYS A 3 7.77 -12.08 21.37
CA LYS A 3 7.95 -10.67 20.96
C LYS A 3 9.43 -10.36 20.64
N THR A 4 10.35 -10.91 21.40
CA THR A 4 11.79 -10.71 21.19
C THR A 4 12.24 -11.36 19.87
N ALA A 5 11.77 -12.58 19.57
CA ALA A 5 12.09 -13.25 18.32
C ALA A 5 11.57 -12.49 17.09
N ILE A 6 10.34 -11.95 17.14
CA ILE A 6 9.81 -11.11 16.04
C ILE A 6 10.64 -9.84 15.89
N PHE A 7 11.06 -9.21 16.97
CA PHE A 7 11.90 -8.02 16.92
C PHE A 7 13.27 -8.31 16.30
N GLU A 8 13.92 -9.41 16.69
CA GLU A 8 15.19 -9.86 16.11
C GLU A 8 15.08 -10.14 14.60
N GLU A 9 14.00 -10.82 14.19
CA GLU A 9 13.74 -11.06 12.76
C GLU A 9 13.46 -9.75 12.00
N TRP A 10 12.77 -8.79 12.62
CA TRP A 10 12.56 -7.47 12.04
C TRP A 10 13.86 -6.69 11.89
N CYS A 11 14.74 -6.70 12.89
CA CYS A 11 16.07 -6.11 12.80
C CYS A 11 16.89 -6.77 11.68
N SER A 12 16.86 -8.09 11.58
CA SER A 12 17.52 -8.84 10.51
C SER A 12 16.98 -8.48 9.13
N PHE A 13 15.68 -8.27 9.01
CA PHE A 13 15.03 -7.80 7.78
C PHE A 13 15.52 -6.40 7.37
N LEU A 14 15.61 -5.46 8.30
CA LEU A 14 16.13 -4.11 8.00
C LEU A 14 17.62 -4.12 7.65
N ASN A 15 18.40 -4.97 8.29
CA ASN A 15 19.83 -5.13 8.02
C ASN A 15 20.13 -5.86 6.69
N PHE A 16 19.14 -6.47 6.06
CA PHE A 16 19.29 -7.06 4.73
C PHE A 16 19.60 -6.01 3.66
N PHE A 17 19.12 -4.78 3.82
CA PHE A 17 19.31 -3.71 2.84
C PHE A 17 20.67 -3.06 3.02
N ASP A 18 21.54 -3.21 2.06
CA ASP A 18 22.81 -2.48 2.00
C ASP A 18 22.63 -1.03 1.53
N SER A 19 23.70 -0.23 1.59
CA SER A 19 23.64 1.18 1.20
C SER A 19 23.35 1.45 -0.28
N SER A 20 23.39 0.43 -1.14
CA SER A 20 23.08 0.52 -2.57
C SER A 20 21.60 0.27 -2.88
N ILE A 21 20.82 -0.16 -1.90
CA ILE A 21 19.40 -0.44 -2.03
C ILE A 21 18.64 0.69 -1.35
N HIS A 22 17.90 1.47 -2.15
CA HIS A 22 16.95 2.44 -1.64
C HIS A 22 15.62 1.75 -1.41
N PHE A 23 15.04 1.89 -0.23
CA PHE A 23 13.73 1.32 0.02
C PHE A 23 12.81 2.25 0.81
N GLU A 24 11.54 2.03 0.62
CA GLU A 24 10.46 2.85 1.13
C GLU A 24 9.33 1.96 1.63
N LEU A 25 8.87 2.22 2.84
CA LEU A 25 7.67 1.63 3.42
C LEU A 25 6.53 2.63 3.32
N SER A 26 5.47 2.25 2.62
CA SER A 26 4.27 3.05 2.47
C SER A 26 3.08 2.36 3.12
N PHE A 27 2.37 3.11 3.95
CA PHE A 27 1.12 2.73 4.58
C PHE A 27 0.01 3.57 3.96
N VAL A 28 -0.97 2.91 3.38
CA VAL A 28 -2.05 3.55 2.63
C VAL A 28 -3.39 3.16 3.23
N ASN A 29 -4.12 4.14 3.72
CA ASN A 29 -5.50 4.01 4.14
C ASN A 29 -6.37 4.67 3.07
N THR A 30 -7.22 3.92 2.43
CA THR A 30 -8.18 4.41 1.44
C THR A 30 -9.59 4.02 1.81
N ALA A 31 -10.57 4.84 1.45
CA ALA A 31 -11.96 4.46 1.57
C ALA A 31 -12.21 3.15 0.81
N THR A 32 -12.83 2.20 1.47
CA THR A 32 -13.18 0.92 0.85
C THR A 32 -14.29 1.14 -0.17
N ASP A 33 -14.14 0.65 -1.39
CA ASP A 33 -15.26 0.56 -2.32
C ASP A 33 -16.28 -0.42 -1.72
N SER A 34 -17.44 0.09 -1.33
CA SER A 34 -18.50 -0.68 -0.69
C SER A 34 -18.96 -1.86 -1.56
N ALA A 35 -18.93 -1.72 -2.87
CA ALA A 35 -19.35 -2.77 -3.81
C ALA A 35 -18.34 -3.92 -3.90
N ASP A 36 -17.04 -3.62 -3.95
CA ASP A 36 -15.99 -4.64 -3.96
C ASP A 36 -15.85 -5.30 -2.58
N PHE A 37 -16.07 -4.54 -1.54
CA PHE A 37 -16.13 -5.04 -0.18
C PHE A 37 -17.30 -6.00 0.05
N GLU A 38 -18.50 -5.64 -0.37
CA GLU A 38 -19.67 -6.53 -0.29
C GLU A 38 -19.46 -7.85 -1.05
N LYS A 39 -18.79 -7.80 -2.20
CA LYS A 39 -18.43 -9.02 -2.94
C LYS A 39 -17.46 -9.92 -2.18
N SER A 40 -16.49 -9.33 -1.47
CA SER A 40 -15.44 -10.09 -0.76
C SER A 40 -15.97 -10.83 0.48
N ILE A 41 -17.01 -10.30 1.14
CA ILE A 41 -17.61 -10.90 2.33
C ILE A 41 -18.89 -11.70 2.06
N ARG A 42 -19.40 -11.65 0.83
CA ARG A 42 -20.61 -12.38 0.46
C ARG A 42 -20.28 -13.87 0.26
N ILE A 43 -20.83 -14.70 1.13
CA ILE A 43 -20.79 -16.14 0.93
C ILE A 43 -21.88 -16.52 -0.09
N PRO A 44 -21.49 -17.13 -1.23
CA PRO A 44 -22.48 -17.49 -2.24
C PRO A 44 -23.44 -18.56 -1.74
N TYR A 45 -24.70 -18.48 -2.13
CA TYR A 45 -25.71 -19.49 -1.84
C TYR A 45 -25.35 -20.80 -2.55
N GLN A 46 -25.54 -21.93 -1.85
CA GLN A 46 -25.24 -23.27 -2.36
C GLN A 46 -26.47 -24.12 -2.51
N GLN A 47 -27.67 -23.63 -2.11
CA GLN A 47 -28.95 -24.34 -2.16
C GLN A 47 -28.98 -25.69 -1.41
N ASP A 48 -28.17 -25.76 -0.32
CA ASP A 48 -28.00 -26.96 0.52
C ASP A 48 -28.79 -26.91 1.84
N GLY A 49 -29.72 -25.95 1.97
CA GLY A 49 -30.54 -25.75 3.18
C GLY A 49 -29.84 -24.88 4.25
N PHE A 50 -28.61 -24.40 4.05
CA PHE A 50 -27.87 -23.53 4.98
C PHE A 50 -27.69 -22.09 4.49
N ASP A 51 -28.48 -21.69 3.50
CA ASP A 51 -28.32 -20.36 2.90
C ASP A 51 -28.72 -19.22 3.86
N ASP A 52 -29.65 -19.47 4.78
CA ASP A 52 -30.02 -18.51 5.83
C ASP A 52 -28.84 -18.27 6.79
N VAL A 53 -28.11 -19.32 7.16
CA VAL A 53 -26.92 -19.23 8.00
C VAL A 53 -25.81 -18.46 7.29
N ARG A 54 -25.61 -18.67 5.98
CA ARG A 54 -24.66 -17.92 5.16
C ARG A 54 -25.01 -16.43 5.09
N ALA A 55 -26.30 -16.12 4.95
CA ALA A 55 -26.79 -14.75 4.94
C ALA A 55 -26.56 -14.05 6.29
N GLU A 56 -26.90 -14.72 7.39
CA GLU A 56 -26.68 -14.21 8.75
C GLU A 56 -25.19 -14.00 9.06
N TYR A 57 -24.33 -14.95 8.70
CA TYR A 57 -22.89 -14.84 8.87
C TYR A 57 -22.30 -13.69 8.03
N SER A 58 -22.75 -13.54 6.78
CA SER A 58 -22.34 -12.40 5.94
C SER A 58 -22.79 -11.07 6.53
N GLN A 59 -23.97 -11.01 7.13
CA GLN A 59 -24.46 -9.81 7.84
C GLN A 59 -23.65 -9.51 9.10
N MET A 60 -23.30 -10.52 9.87
CA MET A 60 -22.45 -10.38 11.05
C MET A 60 -21.05 -9.84 10.66
N LEU A 61 -20.46 -10.38 9.59
CA LEU A 61 -19.18 -9.89 9.07
C LEU A 61 -19.25 -8.42 8.66
N ARG A 62 -20.32 -8.00 7.97
CA ARG A 62 -20.56 -6.59 7.61
C ARG A 62 -20.59 -5.70 8.86
N GLN A 63 -21.32 -6.12 9.90
CA GLN A 63 -21.43 -5.36 11.14
C GLN A 63 -20.12 -5.28 11.91
N GLN A 64 -19.33 -6.35 11.95
CA GLN A 64 -18.03 -6.34 12.63
C GLN A 64 -17.02 -5.45 11.90
N LEU A 65 -16.97 -5.54 10.58
CA LEU A 65 -16.04 -4.74 9.78
C LEU A 65 -16.41 -3.25 9.78
N SER A 66 -17.71 -2.92 9.79
CA SER A 66 -18.15 -1.53 9.95
C SER A 66 -17.77 -0.91 11.30
N LYS A 67 -17.63 -1.73 12.35
CA LYS A 67 -17.20 -1.29 13.67
C LYS A 67 -15.68 -1.21 13.84
N GLY A 68 -14.92 -2.00 13.08
CA GLY A 68 -13.48 -2.17 13.31
C GLY A 68 -12.55 -1.33 12.42
N ASN A 69 -12.97 -0.97 11.21
CA ASN A 69 -12.12 -0.30 10.22
C ASN A 69 -12.68 1.00 9.66
N ASN A 70 -13.76 1.52 10.21
CA ASN A 70 -14.40 2.76 9.77
C ASN A 70 -14.58 2.88 8.24
N GLY A 71 -14.73 1.73 7.53
CA GLY A 71 -14.81 1.69 6.08
C GLY A 71 -13.49 1.98 5.35
N LEU A 72 -12.35 1.86 6.02
CA LEU A 72 -11.03 2.04 5.40
C LEU A 72 -10.34 0.71 5.13
N THR A 73 -9.74 0.59 3.95
CA THR A 73 -8.79 -0.48 3.62
C THR A 73 -7.39 -0.01 3.94
N LYS A 74 -6.70 -0.73 4.82
CA LYS A 74 -5.32 -0.46 5.21
C LYS A 74 -4.38 -1.38 4.43
N THR A 75 -3.56 -0.82 3.57
CA THR A 75 -2.59 -1.58 2.76
C THR A 75 -1.16 -1.09 3.03
N LYS A 76 -0.22 -2.01 2.99
CA LYS A 76 1.20 -1.73 3.21
C LYS A 76 1.97 -2.13 1.97
N PHE A 77 2.91 -1.29 1.56
CA PHE A 77 3.77 -1.53 0.40
C PHE A 77 5.24 -1.37 0.79
N LEU A 78 6.07 -2.22 0.23
CA LEU A 78 7.51 -2.03 0.19
C LEU A 78 7.89 -1.73 -1.26
N THR A 79 8.50 -0.57 -1.48
CA THR A 79 9.12 -0.21 -2.75
C THR A 79 10.62 -0.21 -2.57
N TYR A 80 11.36 -0.81 -3.48
CA TYR A 80 12.81 -0.81 -3.45
C TYR A 80 13.37 -0.54 -4.85
N GLY A 81 14.56 0.02 -4.88
CA GLY A 81 15.26 0.37 -6.10
C GLY A 81 16.77 0.25 -5.93
N ILE A 82 17.45 0.03 -7.03
CA ILE A 82 18.90 0.03 -7.13
C ILE A 82 19.34 0.89 -8.31
N GLU A 83 20.50 1.48 -8.22
CA GLU A 83 21.12 2.19 -9.33
C GLU A 83 21.86 1.24 -10.27
N GLY A 84 21.89 1.59 -11.56
CA GLY A 84 22.65 0.86 -12.57
C GLY A 84 22.52 1.47 -13.95
N ASP A 85 23.50 1.19 -14.82
CA ASP A 85 23.65 1.82 -16.13
C ASP A 85 22.65 1.28 -17.19
N SER A 86 22.13 0.06 -16.99
CA SER A 86 21.19 -0.54 -17.91
C SER A 86 20.24 -1.53 -17.24
N MET A 87 19.05 -1.70 -17.83
CA MET A 87 18.07 -2.67 -17.37
C MET A 87 18.59 -4.12 -17.41
N ALA A 88 19.39 -4.46 -18.39
CA ALA A 88 19.98 -5.79 -18.51
C ALA A 88 20.90 -6.14 -17.33
N GLN A 89 21.58 -5.14 -16.79
CA GLN A 89 22.48 -5.27 -15.65
C GLN A 89 21.73 -5.31 -14.32
N VAL A 90 20.71 -4.45 -14.13
CA VAL A 90 20.00 -4.34 -12.85
C VAL A 90 18.92 -5.40 -12.66
N LYS A 91 18.31 -5.90 -13.75
CA LYS A 91 17.19 -6.84 -13.66
C LYS A 91 17.51 -8.12 -12.88
N PRO A 92 18.62 -8.83 -13.12
CA PRO A 92 18.95 -10.03 -12.34
C PRO A 92 19.13 -9.73 -10.84
N ARG A 93 19.71 -8.58 -10.53
CA ARG A 93 19.90 -8.15 -9.14
C ARG A 93 18.56 -7.82 -8.47
N LEU A 94 17.65 -7.14 -9.16
CA LEU A 94 16.30 -6.87 -8.66
C LEU A 94 15.52 -8.16 -8.39
N GLU A 95 15.61 -9.14 -9.29
CA GLU A 95 14.99 -10.46 -9.12
C GLU A 95 15.57 -11.23 -7.91
N HIS A 96 16.87 -11.14 -7.69
CA HIS A 96 17.50 -11.73 -6.51
C HIS A 96 16.99 -11.06 -5.22
N ILE A 97 17.02 -9.72 -5.15
CA ILE A 97 16.49 -8.97 -4.02
C ILE A 97 15.03 -9.31 -3.75
N GLN A 98 14.20 -9.43 -4.81
CA GLN A 98 12.79 -9.80 -4.69
C GLN A 98 12.64 -11.17 -4.02
N ASN A 99 13.39 -12.18 -4.45
CA ASN A 99 13.32 -13.52 -3.89
C ASN A 99 13.75 -13.53 -2.42
N ASP A 100 14.80 -12.82 -2.07
CA ASP A 100 15.28 -12.72 -0.69
C ASP A 100 14.26 -11.98 0.19
N LEU A 101 13.65 -10.92 -0.31
CA LEU A 101 12.58 -10.21 0.38
C LEU A 101 11.37 -11.10 0.64
N MET A 102 10.94 -11.87 -0.36
CA MET A 102 9.82 -12.81 -0.21
C MET A 102 10.12 -13.87 0.84
N ASN A 103 11.35 -14.41 0.86
CA ASN A 103 11.80 -15.36 1.87
C ASN A 103 11.82 -14.74 3.27
N ASN A 104 12.31 -13.52 3.41
CA ASN A 104 12.33 -12.81 4.68
C ASN A 104 10.92 -12.52 5.19
N PHE A 105 9.99 -12.10 4.34
CA PHE A 105 8.58 -11.93 4.72
C PHE A 105 7.95 -13.24 5.17
N HIS A 106 8.25 -14.35 4.48
CA HIS A 106 7.77 -15.67 4.86
C HIS A 106 8.29 -16.09 6.25
N ARG A 107 9.56 -15.81 6.55
CA ARG A 107 10.14 -16.07 7.90
C ARG A 107 9.48 -15.24 8.99
N LEU A 108 9.11 -13.99 8.69
CA LEU A 108 8.33 -13.11 9.58
C LEU A 108 6.86 -13.55 9.72
N GLY A 109 6.41 -14.56 8.99
CA GLY A 109 5.00 -14.96 8.96
C GLY A 109 4.10 -13.97 8.20
N VAL A 110 4.67 -13.14 7.35
CA VAL A 110 3.96 -12.13 6.56
C VAL A 110 3.71 -12.67 5.16
N LEU A 111 2.46 -12.60 4.72
CA LEU A 111 2.11 -12.87 3.33
C LEU A 111 2.36 -11.62 2.49
N ALA A 112 3.33 -11.70 1.61
CA ALA A 112 3.67 -10.64 0.67
C ALA A 112 3.41 -11.12 -0.76
N LYS A 113 3.07 -10.18 -1.64
CA LYS A 113 2.86 -10.42 -3.08
C LYS A 113 3.63 -9.37 -3.87
N SER A 114 4.40 -9.80 -4.86
CA SER A 114 4.99 -8.90 -5.84
C SER A 114 3.90 -8.37 -6.77
N LEU A 115 3.89 -7.05 -7.00
CA LEU A 115 2.95 -6.40 -7.91
C LEU A 115 3.51 -6.39 -9.33
N ASP A 116 2.67 -6.73 -10.29
CA ASP A 116 2.96 -6.48 -11.71
C ASP A 116 2.71 -5.01 -12.10
N GLY A 117 3.03 -4.66 -13.35
CA GLY A 117 2.88 -3.29 -13.83
C GLY A 117 1.43 -2.78 -13.78
N THR A 118 0.45 -3.62 -14.06
CA THR A 118 -0.98 -3.26 -14.02
C THR A 118 -1.47 -3.11 -12.59
N GLU A 119 -1.08 -4.00 -11.71
CA GLU A 119 -1.39 -3.94 -10.28
C GLU A 119 -0.79 -2.69 -9.64
N ARG A 120 0.45 -2.34 -10.02
CA ARG A 120 1.08 -1.10 -9.56
C ARG A 120 0.34 0.15 -10.06
N LEU A 121 -0.07 0.18 -11.33
CA LEU A 121 -0.87 1.30 -11.86
C LEU A 121 -2.22 1.41 -11.14
N ARG A 122 -2.88 0.30 -10.87
CA ARG A 122 -4.13 0.29 -10.09
C ARG A 122 -3.93 0.85 -8.68
N LEU A 123 -2.84 0.48 -8.02
CA LEU A 123 -2.48 1.01 -6.72
C LEU A 123 -2.28 2.53 -6.77
N MET A 124 -1.46 3.02 -7.72
CA MET A 124 -1.20 4.45 -7.88
C MET A 124 -2.47 5.21 -8.25
N HIS A 125 -3.33 4.64 -9.09
CA HIS A 125 -4.64 5.22 -9.39
C HIS A 125 -5.48 5.38 -8.11
N GLY A 126 -5.55 4.36 -7.26
CA GLY A 126 -6.28 4.43 -5.98
C GLY A 126 -5.73 5.51 -5.03
N MET A 127 -4.41 5.72 -5.01
CA MET A 127 -3.77 6.78 -4.24
C MET A 127 -4.11 8.19 -4.77
N LEU A 128 -4.29 8.34 -6.07
CA LEU A 128 -4.55 9.62 -6.74
C LEU A 128 -6.04 9.89 -6.98
N ASN A 129 -6.90 8.89 -6.78
CA ASN A 129 -8.36 8.98 -6.95
C ASN A 129 -9.06 8.45 -5.69
N MET A 130 -8.70 8.98 -4.53
CA MET A 130 -9.19 8.53 -3.21
C MET A 130 -10.68 8.78 -3.00
N ASP A 131 -11.31 9.63 -3.81
CA ASP A 131 -12.76 9.87 -3.78
C ASP A 131 -13.59 8.73 -4.40
N GLY A 132 -12.92 7.77 -5.06
CA GLY A 132 -13.59 6.64 -5.72
C GLY A 132 -14.46 7.02 -6.91
N ALA A 133 -14.47 8.28 -7.32
CA ALA A 133 -15.32 8.78 -8.43
C ALA A 133 -14.86 8.24 -9.79
N ASN A 134 -13.57 8.02 -9.95
CA ASN A 134 -12.97 7.51 -11.17
C ASN A 134 -12.54 6.04 -10.98
N LYS A 135 -13.08 5.14 -11.79
CA LYS A 135 -12.71 3.72 -11.74
C LYS A 135 -11.47 3.45 -12.58
N PHE A 136 -10.56 2.64 -12.05
CA PHE A 136 -9.36 2.23 -12.77
C PHE A 136 -9.73 1.44 -14.02
N HIS A 137 -9.33 1.95 -15.17
CA HIS A 137 -9.45 1.28 -16.46
C HIS A 137 -8.13 1.39 -17.21
N PHE A 138 -7.47 0.27 -17.48
CA PHE A 138 -6.20 0.25 -18.19
C PHE A 138 -6.00 -1.08 -18.91
N ASN A 139 -5.57 -0.99 -20.16
CA ASN A 139 -5.19 -2.14 -20.98
C ASN A 139 -3.94 -1.79 -21.81
N TRP A 140 -2.90 -2.59 -21.68
CA TRP A 140 -1.64 -2.40 -22.41
C TRP A 140 -1.81 -2.36 -23.93
N LYS A 141 -2.78 -3.09 -24.47
CA LYS A 141 -3.04 -3.16 -25.91
C LYS A 141 -3.58 -1.86 -26.48
N ASP A 142 -4.25 -1.07 -25.65
CA ASP A 142 -4.89 0.17 -26.07
C ASP A 142 -3.95 1.37 -25.98
N LEU A 143 -2.79 1.23 -25.34
CA LEU A 143 -1.86 2.32 -25.08
C LEU A 143 -1.33 2.96 -26.37
N VAL A 144 -0.84 2.15 -27.29
CA VAL A 144 -0.25 2.64 -28.56
C VAL A 144 -1.32 3.23 -29.49
N PRO A 145 -2.46 2.56 -29.75
CA PRO A 145 -3.50 3.11 -30.61
C PRO A 145 -4.17 4.38 -30.08
N SER A 146 -4.29 4.51 -28.75
CA SER A 146 -4.98 5.68 -28.14
C SER A 146 -4.11 6.93 -28.03
N GLY A 147 -2.78 6.79 -28.15
CA GLY A 147 -1.84 7.87 -27.90
C GLY A 147 -1.75 8.29 -26.42
N LEU A 148 -2.44 7.57 -25.51
CA LEU A 148 -2.38 7.80 -24.08
C LEU A 148 -1.08 7.23 -23.49
N SER A 149 -0.67 7.77 -22.36
CA SER A 149 0.45 7.27 -21.57
C SER A 149 -0.05 6.55 -20.31
N VAL A 150 0.83 5.80 -19.66
CA VAL A 150 0.52 5.18 -18.34
C VAL A 150 0.16 6.22 -17.28
N LYS A 151 0.62 7.47 -17.45
CA LYS A 151 0.29 8.58 -16.54
C LYS A 151 -1.18 8.97 -16.63
N ASP A 152 -1.77 8.90 -17.83
CA ASP A 152 -3.18 9.21 -18.03
C ASP A 152 -4.11 8.23 -17.34
N ALA A 153 -3.66 6.98 -17.19
CA ALA A 153 -4.42 5.95 -16.50
C ALA A 153 -4.50 6.16 -14.97
N ILE A 154 -3.54 6.89 -14.40
CA ILE A 154 -3.47 7.13 -12.95
C ILE A 154 -3.82 8.56 -12.55
N ALA A 155 -3.87 9.49 -13.51
CA ALA A 155 -4.12 10.90 -13.24
C ALA A 155 -5.47 11.11 -12.54
N PRO A 156 -5.54 12.00 -11.55
CA PRO A 156 -6.81 12.40 -10.96
C PRO A 156 -7.64 13.21 -11.97
N THR A 157 -8.95 13.17 -11.84
CA THR A 157 -9.88 13.92 -12.72
C THR A 157 -9.68 15.43 -12.66
N ALA A 158 -9.28 15.93 -11.49
CA ALA A 158 -8.97 17.34 -11.27
C ALA A 158 -7.93 17.48 -10.15
N LEU A 159 -7.01 18.42 -10.33
CA LEU A 159 -6.04 18.79 -9.30
C LEU A 159 -5.96 20.32 -9.23
N ALA A 160 -6.18 20.89 -8.05
CA ALA A 160 -6.16 22.33 -7.82
C ALA A 160 -5.40 22.68 -6.54
N PHE A 161 -4.59 23.73 -6.60
CA PHE A 161 -3.86 24.31 -5.49
C PHE A 161 -4.41 25.70 -5.22
N LYS A 162 -5.38 25.82 -4.31
CA LYS A 162 -6.02 27.10 -3.98
C LYS A 162 -5.21 27.94 -2.98
N ASN A 163 -4.33 27.29 -2.24
CA ASN A 163 -3.41 27.91 -1.28
C ASN A 163 -2.14 27.07 -1.14
N SER A 164 -1.16 27.55 -0.36
CA SER A 164 0.13 26.88 -0.17
C SER A 164 0.12 25.68 0.78
N ARG A 165 -0.99 25.43 1.49
CA ARG A 165 -1.06 24.40 2.53
C ARG A 165 -1.92 23.21 2.16
N THR A 166 -2.88 23.41 1.24
CA THR A 166 -3.85 22.42 0.86
C THR A 166 -3.97 22.29 -0.65
N PHE A 167 -4.32 21.11 -1.10
CA PHE A 167 -4.69 20.84 -2.48
C PHE A 167 -6.09 20.22 -2.54
N GLN A 168 -6.71 20.30 -3.68
CA GLN A 168 -7.95 19.59 -3.97
C GLN A 168 -7.67 18.59 -5.09
N MET A 169 -8.09 17.36 -4.91
CA MET A 169 -7.91 16.27 -5.87
C MET A 169 -9.25 15.56 -6.04
N GLY A 170 -9.86 15.75 -7.23
CA GLY A 170 -11.24 15.32 -7.44
C GLY A 170 -12.19 16.00 -6.45
N GLY A 171 -12.97 15.22 -5.75
CA GLY A 171 -13.92 15.66 -4.72
C GLY A 171 -13.34 15.87 -3.32
N ILE A 172 -12.07 15.55 -3.09
CA ILE A 172 -11.45 15.60 -1.75
C ILE A 172 -10.44 16.72 -1.60
N PHE A 173 -10.27 17.18 -0.36
CA PHE A 173 -9.20 18.09 0.03
C PHE A 173 -8.11 17.34 0.76
N GLY A 174 -6.86 17.69 0.46
CA GLY A 174 -5.69 17.08 1.05
C GLY A 174 -4.66 18.10 1.52
N ALA A 175 -3.79 17.66 2.40
CA ALA A 175 -2.59 18.37 2.82
C ALA A 175 -1.42 17.39 2.89
N VAL A 176 -0.22 17.89 2.66
CA VAL A 176 1.01 17.13 2.83
C VAL A 176 1.77 17.70 4.00
N SER A 177 2.21 16.82 4.89
CA SER A 177 3.02 17.18 6.06
C SER A 177 4.30 16.35 6.04
N PHE A 178 5.40 17.00 6.36
CA PHE A 178 6.68 16.35 6.58
C PHE A 178 6.90 16.21 8.09
N LEU A 179 7.19 15.00 8.53
CA LEU A 179 7.48 14.73 9.93
C LEU A 179 8.97 14.94 10.19
N ASN A 180 9.31 15.98 10.95
CA ASN A 180 10.66 16.21 11.42
C ASN A 180 10.79 15.70 12.86
N ILE A 181 11.56 14.64 13.04
CA ILE A 181 11.78 14.01 14.34
C ILE A 181 13.02 14.64 14.96
N THR A 182 12.84 15.38 16.05
CA THR A 182 13.92 16.03 16.80
C THR A 182 14.26 15.28 18.11
N ALA A 183 13.47 14.29 18.49
CA ALA A 183 13.71 13.47 19.67
C ALA A 183 14.82 12.43 19.40
N SER A 184 15.61 12.12 20.43
CA SER A 184 16.64 11.07 20.37
C SER A 184 16.05 9.67 20.23
N ASP A 185 14.85 9.47 20.76
CA ASP A 185 14.12 8.20 20.74
C ASP A 185 12.74 8.38 20.12
N LEU A 186 12.37 7.46 19.25
CA LEU A 186 11.07 7.40 18.62
C LEU A 186 10.33 6.15 19.12
N SER A 187 9.14 6.32 19.68
CA SER A 187 8.30 5.19 20.03
C SER A 187 7.40 4.79 18.85
N ASP A 188 7.05 3.50 18.77
CA ASP A 188 6.09 2.96 17.82
C ASP A 188 4.67 3.56 17.97
N GLN A 189 4.37 4.13 19.14
CA GLN A 189 3.08 4.76 19.43
C GLN A 189 2.75 5.89 18.45
N LEU A 190 3.74 6.72 18.06
CA LEU A 190 3.54 7.81 17.11
C LEU A 190 3.03 7.29 15.75
N LEU A 191 3.68 6.25 15.22
CA LEU A 191 3.28 5.66 13.94
C LEU A 191 1.89 4.99 14.07
N LYS A 192 1.64 4.33 15.18
CA LYS A 192 0.35 3.72 15.47
C LYS A 192 -0.78 4.74 15.50
N ASP A 193 -0.58 5.87 16.18
CA ASP A 193 -1.58 6.92 16.29
C ASP A 193 -1.93 7.50 14.91
N PHE A 194 -0.94 7.69 14.04
CA PHE A 194 -1.20 8.08 12.64
C PHE A 194 -1.96 7.00 11.86
N LEU A 195 -1.55 5.75 11.97
CA LEU A 195 -2.18 4.65 11.20
C LEU A 195 -3.59 4.31 11.68
N ASP A 196 -3.92 4.65 12.92
CA ASP A 196 -5.25 4.45 13.51
C ASP A 196 -6.20 5.62 13.28
N MET A 197 -5.73 6.73 12.67
CA MET A 197 -6.61 7.84 12.31
C MET A 197 -7.69 7.38 11.31
N ASP A 198 -8.92 7.84 11.57
CA ASP A 198 -10.09 7.58 10.70
C ASP A 198 -10.10 8.56 9.52
N SER A 199 -9.13 8.41 8.63
CA SER A 199 -8.99 9.26 7.46
C SER A 199 -8.27 8.52 6.32
N SER A 200 -8.58 8.90 5.08
CA SER A 200 -7.76 8.51 3.94
C SER A 200 -6.39 9.18 4.06
N GLN A 201 -5.34 8.39 4.08
CA GLN A 201 -3.97 8.89 4.26
C GLN A 201 -2.94 7.99 3.61
N ILE A 202 -1.81 8.59 3.29
CA ILE A 202 -0.61 7.90 2.84
C ILE A 202 0.52 8.35 3.76
N VAL A 203 1.13 7.39 4.46
CA VAL A 203 2.32 7.61 5.29
C VAL A 203 3.47 6.87 4.65
N THR A 204 4.51 7.58 4.29
CA THR A 204 5.69 7.02 3.63
C THR A 204 6.93 7.23 4.49
N MET A 205 7.68 6.15 4.68
CA MET A 205 8.97 6.14 5.37
C MET A 205 10.06 5.80 4.36
N HIS A 206 10.91 6.78 4.05
CA HIS A 206 12.12 6.54 3.27
C HIS A 206 13.22 6.07 4.20
N ILE A 207 13.80 4.92 3.90
CA ILE A 207 14.82 4.30 4.72
C ILE A 207 16.07 4.11 3.88
N GLN A 208 17.18 4.59 4.38
CA GLN A 208 18.49 4.45 3.75
C GLN A 208 19.47 3.84 4.74
N SER A 209 20.07 2.73 4.35
CA SER A 209 21.14 2.11 5.12
C SER A 209 22.40 2.95 5.05
N VAL A 210 23.05 3.16 6.18
CA VAL A 210 24.31 3.88 6.25
C VAL A 210 25.46 2.90 6.00
N ASP A 211 26.42 3.29 5.16
CA ASP A 211 27.64 2.53 4.96
C ASP A 211 28.45 2.52 6.27
N GLN A 212 28.62 1.34 6.85
CA GLN A 212 29.34 1.17 8.11
C GLN A 212 30.87 1.32 7.98
N ASN A 213 31.38 1.46 6.76
CA ASN A 213 32.81 1.61 6.46
C ASN A 213 33.26 3.07 6.31
N LYS A 214 32.41 4.01 6.70
CA LYS A 214 32.75 5.44 6.70
C LYS A 214 32.80 5.98 8.13
#